data_5355aeb648a8615fa018293059eb02dc
#
_entry.id   5355aeb648a8615fa018293059eb02dc
#
_cell.length_a   1.000
_cell.length_b   1.000
_cell.length_c   1.000
_cell.angle_alpha   90.00
_cell.angle_beta   90.00
_cell.angle_gamma   90.00
#
_symmetry.space_group_name_H-M   'P 1'
#
loop_
_entity.id
_entity.type
_entity.pdbx_description
1 polymer ?
#
loop_
_entity_poly.entity_id
_entity_poly.type
_entity_poly.pdbx_seq_one_letter_code
_entity_poly.pdbx_strand_id
1 'polypeptide(L)' 'ELPLKLIKRASSLLRVGGVLVMEHDPSQVEALVKAAKAAGFSQSGCHRDLTGRQRYLQAVK' A
#
# COMPACT_ATOMS: atom_id res chain seq x y z
N GLU A 1 -12.52 1.82 7.93
CA GLU A 1 -12.25 0.47 7.45
C GLU A 1 -10.98 0.41 6.61
N LEU A 2 -10.14 -0.57 6.88
CA LEU A 2 -8.90 -0.76 6.14
C LEU A 2 -9.17 -1.41 4.77
N PRO A 3 -8.58 -0.89 3.69
CA PRO A 3 -8.81 -1.42 2.35
C PRO A 3 -7.96 -2.68 2.05
N LEU A 4 -8.03 -3.66 2.94
CA LEU A 4 -7.20 -4.86 2.81
C LEU A 4 -7.59 -5.72 1.61
N LYS A 5 -8.87 -5.77 1.30
CA LYS A 5 -9.35 -6.51 0.13
C LYS A 5 -8.83 -5.87 -1.17
N LEU A 6 -8.75 -4.55 -1.19
CA LEU A 6 -8.24 -3.85 -2.36
C LEU A 6 -6.76 -4.16 -2.59
N ILE A 7 -5.96 -4.20 -1.53
CA ILE A 7 -4.55 -4.55 -1.63
C ILE A 7 -4.39 -5.97 -2.17
N LYS A 8 -5.13 -6.91 -1.63
CA LYS A 8 -5.08 -8.30 -2.07
C LYS A 8 -5.48 -8.44 -3.54
N ARG A 9 -6.53 -7.75 -3.94
CA ARG A 9 -7.00 -7.78 -5.32
C ARG A 9 -6.00 -7.14 -6.27
N ALA A 10 -5.41 -6.02 -5.88
CA ALA A 10 -4.38 -5.36 -6.68
C ALA A 10 -3.18 -6.30 -6.90
N SER A 11 -2.76 -7.03 -5.88
CA SER A 11 -1.67 -7.99 -6.02
C SER A 11 -1.98 -9.05 -7.08
N SER A 12 -3.21 -9.53 -7.15
CA SER A 12 -3.58 -10.54 -8.14
C SER A 12 -3.68 -10.01 -9.56
N LEU A 13 -3.93 -8.69 -9.71
CA LEU A 13 -4.09 -8.06 -11.02
C LEU A 13 -2.81 -7.48 -11.58
N LEU A 14 -1.86 -7.13 -10.73
CA LEU A 14 -0.61 -6.50 -11.14
C LEU A 14 0.42 -7.54 -11.60
N ARG A 15 1.21 -7.15 -12.58
CA ARG A 15 2.39 -7.91 -12.99
C ARG A 15 3.54 -7.66 -12.02
N VAL A 16 4.53 -8.53 -12.02
CA VAL A 16 5.78 -8.29 -11.33
C VAL A 16 6.35 -6.96 -11.83
N GLY A 17 6.72 -6.08 -10.91
CA GLY A 17 7.15 -4.73 -11.20
C GLY A 17 6.03 -3.71 -11.25
N GLY A 18 4.77 -4.14 -11.22
CA GLY A 18 3.63 -3.24 -11.17
C GLY A 18 3.56 -2.49 -9.84
N VAL A 19 2.98 -1.30 -9.85
CA VAL A 19 2.96 -0.41 -8.69
C VAL A 19 1.51 -0.13 -8.29
N LEU A 20 1.24 -0.25 -6.98
CA LEU A 20 -0.01 0.18 -6.38
C LEU A 20 0.25 1.47 -5.59
N VAL A 21 -0.58 2.48 -5.82
CA VAL A 21 -0.57 3.71 -5.02
C VAL A 21 -1.97 3.91 -4.45
N MET A 22 -2.04 4.12 -3.13
CA MET A 22 -3.32 4.19 -2.45
C MET A 22 -3.27 5.19 -1.30
N GLU A 23 -4.24 6.11 -1.25
CA GLU A 23 -4.36 7.04 -0.14
C GLU A 23 -4.87 6.34 1.12
N HIS A 24 -4.45 6.85 2.27
CA HIS A 24 -4.88 6.32 3.57
C HIS A 24 -4.70 7.35 4.68
N ASP A 25 -5.29 7.07 5.83
CA ASP A 25 -5.03 7.85 7.04
C ASP A 25 -3.68 7.49 7.65
N PRO A 26 -3.00 8.45 8.30
CA PRO A 26 -1.71 8.16 8.95
C PRO A 26 -1.78 7.02 9.96
N SER A 27 -2.93 6.82 10.61
CA SER A 27 -3.12 5.76 11.60
C SER A 27 -3.09 4.35 10.98
N GLN A 28 -3.16 4.24 9.66
CA GLN A 28 -3.24 2.95 8.96
C GLN A 28 -1.89 2.44 8.44
N VAL A 29 -0.81 3.20 8.65
CA VAL A 29 0.49 2.91 8.03
C VAL A 29 0.97 1.48 8.26
N GLU A 30 1.06 1.07 9.52
CA GLU A 30 1.60 -0.26 9.85
C GLU A 30 0.73 -1.38 9.30
N ALA A 31 -0.58 -1.26 9.44
CA ALA A 31 -1.50 -2.28 8.96
C ALA A 31 -1.43 -2.43 7.44
N LEU A 32 -1.33 -1.31 6.72
CA LEU A 32 -1.27 -1.35 5.26
C LEU A 32 0.05 -1.91 4.75
N VAL A 33 1.16 -1.57 5.37
CA VAL A 33 2.46 -2.13 5.00
C VAL A 33 2.50 -3.63 5.23
N LYS A 34 1.97 -4.10 6.37
CA LYS A 34 1.86 -5.53 6.64
C LYS A 34 0.98 -6.23 5.61
N ALA A 35 -0.16 -5.62 5.28
CA ALA A 35 -1.08 -6.19 4.31
C ALA A 35 -0.44 -6.31 2.92
N ALA A 36 0.32 -5.30 2.51
CA ALA A 36 1.01 -5.34 1.22
C ALA A 36 2.05 -6.47 1.18
N LYS A 37 2.82 -6.62 2.24
CA LYS A 37 3.78 -7.72 2.32
C LYS A 37 3.09 -9.08 2.28
N ALA A 38 2.01 -9.25 3.03
CA ALA A 38 1.25 -10.48 3.06
C ALA A 38 0.61 -10.79 1.71
N ALA A 39 0.26 -9.77 0.93
CA ALA A 39 -0.32 -9.94 -0.39
C ALA A 39 0.72 -10.23 -1.48
N GLY A 40 2.00 -10.24 -1.17
CA GLY A 40 3.04 -10.61 -2.11
C GLY A 40 3.78 -9.47 -2.78
N PHE A 41 3.58 -8.24 -2.33
CA PHE A 41 4.37 -7.11 -2.84
C PHE A 41 5.81 -7.21 -2.35
N SER A 42 6.77 -7.01 -3.25
CA SER A 42 8.19 -7.12 -2.92
C SER A 42 8.71 -5.92 -2.13
N GLN A 43 8.11 -4.74 -2.37
CA GLN A 43 8.46 -3.50 -1.70
C GLN A 43 7.19 -2.76 -1.33
N SER A 44 7.17 -2.15 -0.17
CA SER A 44 6.04 -1.34 0.25
C SER A 44 6.52 -0.27 1.23
N GLY A 45 5.86 0.88 1.20
CA GLY A 45 6.15 1.96 2.11
C GLY A 45 5.09 3.04 2.00
N CYS A 46 5.00 3.87 3.01
CA CYS A 46 4.08 4.98 3.01
C CYS A 46 4.85 6.27 2.81
N HIS A 47 4.27 7.16 2.02
CA HIS A 47 4.87 8.44 1.66
C HIS A 47 4.08 9.59 2.25
N ARG A 48 4.76 10.69 2.46
CA ARG A 48 4.16 11.91 2.98
C ARG A 48 3.70 12.80 1.84
N ASP A 49 2.62 13.52 2.09
CA ASP A 49 2.20 14.58 1.17
C ASP A 49 3.02 15.86 1.43
N LEU A 50 2.65 16.95 0.75
CA LEU A 50 3.34 18.22 0.86
C LEU A 50 3.24 18.83 2.26
N THR A 51 2.28 18.40 3.08
CA THR A 51 2.12 18.88 4.46
C THR A 51 2.90 18.04 5.47
N GLY A 52 3.59 16.99 5.02
CA GLY A 52 4.36 16.10 5.87
C GLY A 52 3.58 14.96 6.50
N ARG A 53 2.31 14.78 6.13
CA ARG A 53 1.49 13.67 6.62
C ARG A 53 1.72 12.44 5.76
N GLN A 54 1.69 11.27 6.39
CA GLN A 54 1.74 10.00 5.65
C GLN A 54 0.38 9.75 5.03
N ARG A 55 0.26 9.97 3.74
CA ARG A 55 -1.00 10.01 3.02
C ARG A 55 -1.23 8.86 2.07
N TYR A 56 -0.19 8.23 1.56
CA TYR A 56 -0.40 7.17 0.59
C TYR A 56 0.62 6.06 0.73
N LEU A 57 0.12 4.86 0.44
CA LEU A 57 0.93 3.65 0.33
C LEU A 57 1.43 3.52 -1.11
N GLN A 58 2.69 3.19 -1.27
CA GLN A 58 3.23 2.77 -2.56
C GLN A 58 3.78 1.36 -2.40
N ALA A 59 3.30 0.44 -3.22
CA ALA A 59 3.73 -0.96 -3.16
C ALA A 59 4.11 -1.44 -4.55
N VAL A 60 5.21 -2.16 -4.65
CA VAL A 60 5.73 -2.72 -5.91
C VAL A 60 5.64 -4.24 -5.84
N LYS A 61 5.04 -4.83 -6.85
CA LYS A 61 4.90 -6.27 -6.92
C LYS A 61 6.16 -7.00 -7.42
#